data_049d7a8919566b6016916004bd78372e
#
_entry.id   049d7a8919566b6016916004bd78372e
#
_cell.length_a   1.000
_cell.length_b   1.000
_cell.length_c   1.000
_cell.angle_alpha   90.00
_cell.angle_beta   90.00
_cell.angle_gamma   90.00
#
_symmetry.space_group_name_H-M   'P 1'
#
loop_
_entity.id
_entity.type
_entity.pdbx_description
1 polymer ?
#
loop_
_entity_poly.entity_id
_entity_poly.type
_entity_poly.pdbx_seq_one_letter_code
_entity_poly.pdbx_strand_id
1 'polypeptide(L)'
;MYLRLPLTSLILSTFTRSSFSQTPPSNPESHASHLQECLQARFVPYSNATSPNWANLTTPFNLRLQYTPTAVTLPKAQEQVANSVVCAARAGLKVQPRGGGHSYASYSMGGRNGSVVVDMSGFDEIFVDRETYIAKIGAGQRLGNVALGIHAQGGRALPHGTCAGVGIGGHATHGGYGYDSRLWGLALDTIVGLDVVLANGTFAHTSETENPDLWYALRGAADAFGIVTHFYMQTLAAPAEVTYFTANLSSTLSSAEKVSTAFLKTQDFVLKSGLAITGMCTFCDLAHFRDVVFPELVSGFDIDSRNITNLSWIDTLATLAAPDPLAQPLLNYDLHDTFYVKSLVTKNDRPLTPEAVLAFFSYILSHQSPSIPYFSTINLYGAPGSAIDSGEISSSSHADMDALWVFQNYGYTPNHLPLWDDRITDVIEGMTNAVVDAQPSGNFSGYVNYVDPDLGAEEAAEWYYGNGTYDRLLGIKTEVDRGFVFWNPQAIGNVGVLPVGVGEE
;
A
#
# COMPACT_ATOMS: atom_id res chain seq x y z
N MET A 1 -77.17 4.28 -13.77
CA MET A 1 -77.85 4.19 -12.45
C MET A 1 -76.92 4.74 -11.41
N TYR A 2 -77.17 5.93 -10.97
CA TYR A 2 -76.82 6.69 -9.75
C TYR A 2 -75.71 6.17 -8.86
N LEU A 3 -74.65 6.96 -8.67
CA LEU A 3 -74.42 8.09 -7.73
C LEU A 3 -74.08 7.65 -6.32
N ARG A 4 -72.88 7.98 -5.80
CA ARG A 4 -72.57 9.10 -4.88
C ARG A 4 -71.16 9.02 -4.33
N LEU A 5 -70.45 10.13 -4.44
CA LEU A 5 -69.32 10.52 -3.58
C LEU A 5 -69.85 10.92 -2.18
N PRO A 6 -69.04 10.85 -1.15
CA PRO A 6 -68.93 12.03 -0.30
C PRO A 6 -67.51 12.57 -0.15
N LEU A 7 -67.38 13.87 -0.15
CA LEU A 7 -66.34 14.70 0.40
C LEU A 7 -66.05 14.32 1.85
N THR A 8 -64.78 14.29 2.24
CA THR A 8 -64.37 14.74 3.58
C THR A 8 -62.93 15.15 3.65
N SER A 9 -62.72 16.40 4.00
CA SER A 9 -61.72 16.99 4.88
C SER A 9 -60.26 16.98 4.47
N LEU A 10 -59.85 18.11 3.89
CA LEU A 10 -58.48 18.61 3.89
C LEU A 10 -58.00 18.83 5.34
N ILE A 11 -57.08 18.04 5.83
CA ILE A 11 -56.30 18.38 7.03
C ILE A 11 -55.00 19.01 6.55
N LEU A 12 -54.95 20.35 6.67
CA LEU A 12 -53.72 21.14 6.51
C LEU A 12 -52.82 20.87 7.73
N SER A 13 -51.87 19.94 7.61
CA SER A 13 -50.78 19.84 8.58
C SER A 13 -49.72 20.88 8.22
N THR A 14 -49.67 21.93 9.02
CA THR A 14 -48.56 22.91 9.03
C THR A 14 -47.29 22.21 9.47
N PHE A 15 -46.45 21.84 8.49
CA PHE A 15 -45.07 21.51 8.78
C PHE A 15 -44.35 22.80 9.22
N THR A 16 -44.11 22.92 10.50
CA THR A 16 -43.15 23.86 11.04
C THR A 16 -41.79 23.46 10.53
N ARG A 17 -41.21 24.25 9.61
CA ARG A 17 -39.79 24.19 9.26
C ARG A 17 -38.99 24.47 10.51
N SER A 18 -38.42 23.43 11.10
CA SER A 18 -37.30 23.57 12.01
C SER A 18 -36.17 24.21 11.23
N SER A 19 -35.92 25.49 11.51
CA SER A 19 -34.72 26.16 11.06
C SER A 19 -33.52 25.45 11.71
N PHE A 20 -32.84 24.59 10.95
CA PHE A 20 -31.50 24.16 11.31
C PHE A 20 -30.65 25.44 11.31
N SER A 21 -30.29 25.88 12.49
CA SER A 21 -29.28 26.89 12.71
C SER A 21 -27.99 26.38 12.06
N GLN A 22 -27.60 26.97 10.92
CA GLN A 22 -26.26 26.80 10.39
C GLN A 22 -25.34 27.47 11.42
N THR A 23 -24.65 26.66 12.18
CA THR A 23 -23.48 27.10 12.95
C THR A 23 -22.53 27.78 11.97
N PRO A 24 -22.03 29.00 12.23
CA PRO A 24 -21.07 29.64 11.36
C PRO A 24 -19.83 28.77 11.25
N PRO A 25 -19.09 28.80 10.09
CA PRO A 25 -17.88 28.02 9.92
C PRO A 25 -16.93 28.30 11.08
N SER A 26 -16.61 27.28 11.84
CA SER A 26 -15.71 27.36 12.98
C SER A 26 -14.29 27.71 12.48
N ASN A 27 -13.68 28.73 13.08
CA ASN A 27 -12.32 29.17 12.78
C ASN A 27 -11.36 27.97 12.94
N PRO A 28 -10.40 27.70 12.01
CA PRO A 28 -9.39 26.66 12.14
C PRO A 28 -8.63 26.66 13.48
N GLU A 29 -8.38 27.82 14.07
CA GLU A 29 -7.80 27.94 15.40
C GLU A 29 -8.65 27.32 16.51
N SER A 30 -9.98 27.32 16.37
CA SER A 30 -10.89 26.69 17.35
C SER A 30 -10.82 25.16 17.28
N HIS A 31 -10.64 24.57 16.09
CA HIS A 31 -10.47 23.12 15.93
C HIS A 31 -9.18 22.63 16.59
N ALA A 32 -8.06 23.35 16.38
CA ALA A 32 -6.78 23.01 16.97
C ALA A 32 -6.82 23.11 18.51
N SER A 33 -7.44 24.17 19.06
CA SER A 33 -7.59 24.35 20.51
C SER A 33 -8.45 23.24 21.13
N HIS A 34 -9.60 22.93 20.57
CA HIS A 34 -10.46 21.84 21.04
C HIS A 34 -9.77 20.48 20.97
N LEU A 35 -9.01 20.22 19.90
CA LEU A 35 -8.20 19.01 19.79
C LEU A 35 -7.20 18.91 20.94
N GLN A 36 -6.41 19.96 21.17
CA GLN A 36 -5.35 19.98 22.20
C GLN A 36 -5.92 19.80 23.60
N GLU A 37 -6.99 20.53 23.95
CA GLU A 37 -7.69 20.38 25.24
C GLU A 37 -8.17 18.94 25.45
N CYS A 38 -8.77 18.34 24.42
CA CYS A 38 -9.24 16.95 24.49
C CYS A 38 -8.09 15.95 24.67
N LEU A 39 -6.99 16.10 23.91
CA LEU A 39 -5.82 15.20 23.99
C LEU A 39 -5.14 15.31 25.37
N GLN A 40 -5.00 16.54 25.91
CA GLN A 40 -4.43 16.77 27.24
C GLN A 40 -5.29 16.17 28.34
N ALA A 41 -6.62 16.39 28.29
CA ALA A 41 -7.56 15.84 29.29
C ALA A 41 -7.60 14.29 29.28
N ARG A 42 -7.18 13.65 28.19
CA ARG A 42 -7.16 12.20 28.00
C ARG A 42 -5.74 11.61 28.08
N PHE A 43 -4.74 12.40 28.44
CA PHE A 43 -3.34 11.99 28.59
C PHE A 43 -2.77 11.34 27.32
N VAL A 44 -3.16 11.82 26.13
CA VAL A 44 -2.58 11.38 24.86
C VAL A 44 -1.31 12.17 24.59
N PRO A 45 -0.15 11.51 24.41
CA PRO A 45 1.06 12.21 23.97
C PRO A 45 0.88 12.74 22.54
N TYR A 46 1.24 14.00 22.31
CA TYR A 46 1.19 14.60 20.98
C TYR A 46 2.26 15.69 20.78
N SER A 47 2.54 15.98 19.52
CA SER A 47 3.33 17.11 19.06
C SER A 47 2.49 17.97 18.10
N ASN A 48 2.80 19.27 18.08
CA ASN A 48 2.21 20.25 17.17
C ASN A 48 3.29 21.22 16.67
N ALA A 49 2.93 22.23 15.89
CA ALA A 49 3.85 23.17 15.25
C ALA A 49 4.79 23.91 16.23
N THR A 50 4.48 23.93 17.54
CA THR A 50 5.35 24.55 18.56
C THR A 50 6.29 23.56 19.25
N SER A 51 6.19 22.27 18.93
CA SER A 51 7.00 21.21 19.54
C SER A 51 8.40 21.15 18.91
N PRO A 52 9.47 20.96 19.69
CA PRO A 52 10.85 20.95 19.17
C PRO A 52 11.13 19.87 18.11
N ASN A 53 10.42 18.74 18.18
CA ASN A 53 10.57 17.59 17.26
C ASN A 53 9.62 17.67 16.06
N TRP A 54 8.90 18.77 15.88
CA TRP A 54 7.84 18.89 14.87
C TRP A 54 8.34 18.62 13.45
N ALA A 55 9.44 19.25 13.05
CA ALA A 55 10.01 19.07 11.71
C ALA A 55 10.30 17.59 11.41
N ASN A 56 10.95 16.89 12.33
CA ASN A 56 11.27 15.46 12.16
C ASN A 56 10.01 14.60 12.07
N LEU A 57 8.95 14.95 12.80
CA LEU A 57 7.69 14.21 12.78
C LEU A 57 6.84 14.51 11.54
N THR A 58 7.09 15.59 10.85
CA THR A 58 6.25 16.05 9.72
C THR A 58 6.95 16.05 8.36
N THR A 59 8.21 15.67 8.29
CA THR A 59 8.89 15.42 7.02
C THR A 59 8.37 14.12 6.42
N PRO A 60 7.73 14.13 5.24
CA PRO A 60 7.20 12.94 4.61
C PRO A 60 8.31 12.11 3.95
N PHE A 61 8.04 10.83 3.65
CA PHE A 61 8.93 10.01 2.82
C PHE A 61 9.07 10.60 1.41
N ASN A 62 7.94 10.97 0.77
CA ASN A 62 7.94 11.65 -0.52
C ASN A 62 7.93 13.17 -0.33
N LEU A 63 9.07 13.81 -0.52
CA LEU A 63 9.24 15.26 -0.38
C LEU A 63 8.51 16.09 -1.45
N ARG A 64 8.04 15.45 -2.53
CA ARG A 64 7.20 16.09 -3.55
C ARG A 64 5.86 16.54 -2.95
N LEU A 65 5.32 15.78 -1.99
CA LEU A 65 3.97 15.95 -1.45
C LEU A 65 4.03 16.20 0.06
N GLN A 66 3.97 17.47 0.43
CA GLN A 66 4.07 17.87 1.83
C GLN A 66 2.71 18.29 2.36
N TYR A 67 2.24 17.61 3.41
CA TYR A 67 1.05 17.97 4.16
C TYR A 67 1.43 18.33 5.60
N THR A 68 0.81 19.40 6.13
CA THR A 68 1.04 19.85 7.50
C THR A 68 -0.15 19.43 8.37
N PRO A 69 0.00 18.43 9.25
CA PRO A 69 -1.06 18.03 10.17
C PRO A 69 -1.27 19.07 11.26
N THR A 70 -2.45 19.12 11.88
CA THR A 70 -2.73 19.91 13.08
C THR A 70 -1.96 19.38 14.29
N ALA A 71 -1.86 18.06 14.39
CA ALA A 71 -1.09 17.38 15.43
C ALA A 71 -0.65 15.99 14.95
N VAL A 72 0.46 15.51 15.53
CA VAL A 72 0.89 14.12 15.49
C VAL A 72 0.75 13.55 16.89
N THR A 73 -0.16 12.59 17.09
CA THR A 73 -0.26 11.87 18.37
C THR A 73 0.69 10.68 18.39
N LEU A 74 1.21 10.35 19.57
CA LEU A 74 2.25 9.32 19.79
C LEU A 74 1.78 8.30 20.83
N PRO A 75 0.68 7.59 20.57
CA PRO A 75 0.08 6.64 21.51
C PRO A 75 0.99 5.44 21.78
N LYS A 76 0.91 4.92 23.01
CA LYS A 76 1.59 3.67 23.45
C LYS A 76 0.61 2.60 23.94
N ALA A 77 -0.68 2.87 23.87
CA ALA A 77 -1.75 1.98 24.26
C ALA A 77 -2.97 2.20 23.36
N GLN A 78 -3.80 1.18 23.20
CA GLN A 78 -5.00 1.23 22.36
C GLN A 78 -5.96 2.35 22.79
N GLU A 79 -6.09 2.58 24.11
CA GLU A 79 -6.92 3.65 24.66
C GLU A 79 -6.46 5.05 24.20
N GLN A 80 -5.15 5.25 24.05
CA GLN A 80 -4.61 6.51 23.55
C GLN A 80 -4.85 6.67 22.05
N VAL A 81 -4.83 5.58 21.27
CA VAL A 81 -5.26 5.59 19.86
C VAL A 81 -6.73 5.97 19.76
N ALA A 82 -7.60 5.30 20.54
CA ALA A 82 -9.03 5.59 20.58
C ALA A 82 -9.31 7.05 20.98
N ASN A 83 -8.61 7.54 21.98
CA ASN A 83 -8.71 8.92 22.42
C ASN A 83 -8.24 9.91 21.34
N SER A 84 -7.19 9.61 20.60
CA SER A 84 -6.72 10.40 19.45
C SER A 84 -7.82 10.53 18.39
N VAL A 85 -8.42 9.40 18.00
CA VAL A 85 -9.50 9.35 17.00
C VAL A 85 -10.73 10.15 17.48
N VAL A 86 -11.19 9.90 18.71
CA VAL A 86 -12.38 10.59 19.28
C VAL A 86 -12.15 12.08 19.43
N CYS A 87 -10.96 12.52 19.86
CA CYS A 87 -10.64 13.94 19.98
C CYS A 87 -10.60 14.62 18.60
N ALA A 88 -10.00 13.98 17.61
CA ALA A 88 -9.99 14.49 16.23
C ALA A 88 -11.40 14.60 15.65
N ALA A 89 -12.21 13.54 15.76
CA ALA A 89 -13.58 13.50 15.28
C ALA A 89 -14.45 14.60 15.92
N ARG A 90 -14.33 14.80 17.24
CA ARG A 90 -15.03 15.89 17.98
C ARG A 90 -14.60 17.28 17.55
N ALA A 91 -13.34 17.44 17.17
CA ALA A 91 -12.81 18.67 16.63
C ALA A 91 -13.13 18.85 15.13
N GLY A 92 -13.86 17.92 14.48
CA GLY A 92 -14.18 17.98 13.06
C GLY A 92 -12.99 17.73 12.14
N LEU A 93 -11.91 17.12 12.65
CA LEU A 93 -10.67 16.86 11.91
C LEU A 93 -10.63 15.43 11.39
N LYS A 94 -9.95 15.25 10.25
CA LYS A 94 -9.71 13.93 9.65
C LYS A 94 -8.49 13.27 10.27
N VAL A 95 -8.45 11.93 10.22
CA VAL A 95 -7.43 11.12 10.88
C VAL A 95 -6.77 10.20 9.86
N GLN A 96 -5.45 10.07 9.94
CA GLN A 96 -4.70 9.02 9.25
C GLN A 96 -3.72 8.34 10.20
N PRO A 97 -3.63 7.00 10.17
CA PRO A 97 -2.59 6.26 10.86
C PRO A 97 -1.24 6.40 10.14
N ARG A 98 -0.17 6.38 10.89
CA ARG A 98 1.19 6.29 10.38
C ARG A 98 1.92 5.11 11.02
N GLY A 99 2.16 4.03 10.27
CA GLY A 99 3.11 2.97 10.63
C GLY A 99 4.53 3.40 10.27
N GLY A 100 5.11 2.86 9.20
CA GLY A 100 6.44 3.23 8.72
C GLY A 100 6.55 4.58 8.01
N GLY A 101 5.45 5.21 7.63
CA GLY A 101 5.46 6.52 6.97
C GLY A 101 5.84 6.52 5.48
N HIS A 102 5.90 5.36 4.83
CA HIS A 102 6.38 5.16 3.45
C HIS A 102 5.32 5.40 2.35
N SER A 103 4.19 6.02 2.63
CA SER A 103 3.18 6.32 1.61
C SER A 103 3.77 7.16 0.47
N TYR A 104 3.64 6.69 -0.77
CA TYR A 104 4.11 7.38 -1.97
C TYR A 104 3.34 8.69 -2.24
N ALA A 105 2.08 8.73 -1.82
CA ALA A 105 1.24 9.91 -1.86
C ALA A 105 1.27 10.74 -0.56
N SER A 106 2.18 10.44 0.38
CA SER A 106 2.27 11.09 1.70
C SER A 106 0.97 11.05 2.52
N TYR A 107 0.07 10.09 2.27
CA TYR A 107 -1.19 9.96 3.00
C TYR A 107 -0.98 9.67 4.49
N SER A 108 0.12 9.03 4.86
CA SER A 108 0.56 8.89 6.26
C SER A 108 0.80 10.22 6.99
N MET A 109 0.82 11.35 6.24
CA MET A 109 0.85 12.71 6.77
C MET A 109 -0.54 13.36 6.78
N GLY A 110 -1.60 12.59 6.52
CA GLY A 110 -2.98 13.03 6.57
C GLY A 110 -3.63 13.28 5.21
N GLY A 111 -2.87 13.26 4.11
CA GLY A 111 -3.36 13.48 2.74
C GLY A 111 -3.89 14.89 2.46
N ARG A 112 -3.90 15.78 3.47
CA ARG A 112 -4.23 17.20 3.39
C ARG A 112 -3.71 17.95 4.62
N ASN A 113 -3.60 19.26 4.51
CA ASN A 113 -3.31 20.12 5.66
C ASN A 113 -4.44 20.06 6.71
N GLY A 114 -4.07 20.14 7.97
CA GLY A 114 -5.01 20.19 9.09
C GLY A 114 -5.54 18.83 9.58
N SER A 115 -5.09 17.72 9.05
CA SER A 115 -5.42 16.38 9.57
C SER A 115 -4.74 16.09 10.91
N VAL A 116 -5.17 15.03 11.58
CA VAL A 116 -4.47 14.46 12.74
C VAL A 116 -3.78 13.17 12.32
N VAL A 117 -2.48 13.07 12.56
CA VAL A 117 -1.69 11.86 12.32
C VAL A 117 -1.61 11.08 13.64
N VAL A 118 -1.91 9.78 13.59
CA VAL A 118 -1.72 8.86 14.71
C VAL A 118 -0.50 7.99 14.42
N ASP A 119 0.62 8.32 15.04
CA ASP A 119 1.88 7.61 14.85
C ASP A 119 1.95 6.35 15.69
N MET A 120 2.08 5.22 15.01
CA MET A 120 2.01 3.90 15.63
C MET A 120 3.35 3.39 16.17
N SER A 121 4.41 4.16 16.11
CA SER A 121 5.76 3.75 16.57
C SER A 121 5.84 3.27 18.02
N GLY A 122 4.85 3.61 18.84
CA GLY A 122 4.72 3.10 20.22
C GLY A 122 4.19 1.67 20.33
N PHE A 123 3.76 1.05 19.21
CA PHE A 123 3.33 -0.34 19.10
C PHE A 123 4.46 -1.15 18.46
N ASP A 124 5.46 -1.50 19.28
CA ASP A 124 6.76 -2.02 18.86
C ASP A 124 6.99 -3.50 19.24
N GLU A 125 5.97 -4.18 19.73
CA GLU A 125 6.09 -5.57 20.14
C GLU A 125 6.16 -6.54 18.97
N ILE A 126 6.97 -7.60 19.12
CA ILE A 126 7.00 -8.79 18.26
C ILE A 126 7.08 -10.01 19.15
N PHE A 127 6.03 -10.82 19.12
CA PHE A 127 5.97 -12.07 19.90
C PHE A 127 5.48 -13.21 19.00
N VAL A 128 6.18 -14.33 18.98
CA VAL A 128 5.77 -15.55 18.26
C VAL A 128 5.33 -16.60 19.29
N ASP A 129 4.08 -17.02 19.20
CA ASP A 129 3.57 -18.14 19.97
C ASP A 129 4.23 -19.45 19.49
N ARG A 130 4.77 -20.23 20.41
CA ARG A 130 5.56 -21.43 20.09
C ARG A 130 4.72 -22.66 19.73
N GLU A 131 3.43 -22.66 20.04
CA GLU A 131 2.53 -23.77 19.75
C GLU A 131 1.82 -23.57 18.42
N THR A 132 1.32 -22.34 18.17
CA THR A 132 0.56 -21.99 16.97
C THR A 132 1.42 -21.41 15.86
N TYR A 133 2.62 -20.91 16.21
CA TYR A 133 3.50 -20.13 15.32
C TYR A 133 2.85 -18.87 14.77
N ILE A 134 1.82 -18.35 15.45
CA ILE A 134 1.24 -17.05 15.13
C ILE A 134 2.11 -15.97 15.77
N ALA A 135 2.51 -15.00 14.95
CA ALA A 135 3.20 -13.81 15.44
C ALA A 135 2.19 -12.71 15.78
N LYS A 136 2.26 -12.15 16.98
CA LYS A 136 1.63 -10.89 17.34
C LYS A 136 2.62 -9.77 17.07
N ILE A 137 2.28 -8.82 16.19
CA ILE A 137 3.17 -7.76 15.70
C ILE A 137 2.47 -6.43 15.88
N GLY A 138 3.12 -5.48 16.58
CA GLY A 138 2.64 -4.11 16.70
C GLY A 138 2.72 -3.35 15.39
N ALA A 139 1.71 -2.54 15.11
CA ALA A 139 1.56 -1.83 13.82
C ALA A 139 2.61 -0.75 13.56
N GLY A 140 3.42 -0.39 14.56
CA GLY A 140 4.55 0.53 14.42
C GLY A 140 5.81 -0.12 13.86
N GLN A 141 5.85 -1.44 13.75
CA GLN A 141 7.04 -2.16 13.29
C GLN A 141 7.33 -1.94 11.80
N ARG A 142 8.63 -2.01 11.46
CA ARG A 142 9.13 -2.00 10.09
C ARG A 142 9.53 -3.39 9.64
N LEU A 143 9.49 -3.66 8.34
CA LEU A 143 9.67 -4.99 7.76
C LEU A 143 10.99 -5.64 8.18
N GLY A 144 12.09 -4.89 8.16
CA GLY A 144 13.39 -5.43 8.59
C GLY A 144 13.40 -5.86 10.06
N ASN A 145 12.76 -5.09 10.95
CA ASN A 145 12.62 -5.44 12.37
C ASN A 145 11.71 -6.66 12.55
N VAL A 146 10.61 -6.75 11.78
CA VAL A 146 9.73 -7.92 11.79
C VAL A 146 10.52 -9.16 11.40
N ALA A 147 11.27 -9.10 10.28
CA ALA A 147 12.08 -10.22 9.81
C ALA A 147 13.07 -10.71 10.87
N LEU A 148 13.83 -9.79 11.48
CA LEU A 148 14.78 -10.11 12.55
C LEU A 148 14.07 -10.65 13.80
N GLY A 149 12.97 -10.01 14.22
CA GLY A 149 12.27 -10.34 15.45
C GLY A 149 11.59 -11.71 15.42
N ILE A 150 10.93 -12.09 14.32
CA ILE A 150 10.31 -13.41 14.19
C ILE A 150 11.36 -14.50 13.95
N HIS A 151 12.42 -14.21 13.19
CA HIS A 151 13.50 -15.17 12.98
C HIS A 151 14.22 -15.54 14.27
N ALA A 152 14.50 -14.57 15.14
CA ALA A 152 15.12 -14.80 16.44
C ALA A 152 14.26 -15.67 17.37
N GLN A 153 12.96 -15.82 17.11
CA GLN A 153 12.00 -16.58 17.90
C GLN A 153 11.66 -17.96 17.28
N GLY A 154 12.68 -18.67 16.82
CA GLY A 154 12.54 -20.05 16.33
C GLY A 154 12.68 -20.21 14.84
N GLY A 155 13.40 -19.30 14.16
CA GLY A 155 13.67 -19.39 12.71
C GLY A 155 12.38 -19.25 11.89
N ARG A 156 11.55 -18.24 12.26
CA ARG A 156 10.29 -17.98 11.56
C ARG A 156 10.47 -16.92 10.46
N ALA A 157 9.59 -16.95 9.46
CA ALA A 157 9.55 -16.05 8.31
C ALA A 157 8.12 -15.64 7.95
N LEU A 158 8.00 -14.56 7.20
CA LEU A 158 6.78 -14.09 6.54
C LEU A 158 7.14 -13.61 5.13
N PRO A 159 6.21 -13.72 4.14
CA PRO A 159 6.38 -13.00 2.89
C PRO A 159 6.25 -11.49 3.14
N HIS A 160 7.21 -10.71 2.67
CA HIS A 160 7.17 -9.25 2.76
C HIS A 160 8.13 -8.59 1.77
N GLY A 161 7.93 -7.28 1.55
CA GLY A 161 8.78 -6.48 0.67
C GLY A 161 10.22 -6.37 1.13
N THR A 162 11.11 -6.02 0.20
CA THR A 162 12.56 -6.00 0.42
C THR A 162 13.06 -4.76 1.17
N CYS A 163 12.34 -3.64 1.09
CA CYS A 163 12.72 -2.39 1.73
C CYS A 163 12.51 -2.46 3.24
N ALA A 164 13.60 -2.58 4.00
CA ALA A 164 13.57 -2.82 5.46
C ALA A 164 12.84 -1.71 6.25
N GLY A 165 12.85 -0.47 5.75
CA GLY A 165 12.23 0.70 6.37
C GLY A 165 10.72 0.81 6.20
N VAL A 166 10.10 0.04 5.30
CA VAL A 166 8.64 0.05 5.09
C VAL A 166 7.92 -0.45 6.35
N GLY A 167 6.82 0.21 6.72
CA GLY A 167 6.00 -0.20 7.87
C GLY A 167 5.09 -1.39 7.57
N ILE A 168 5.00 -2.34 8.51
CA ILE A 168 4.12 -3.50 8.38
C ILE A 168 2.65 -3.08 8.19
N GLY A 169 2.23 -1.97 8.83
CA GLY A 169 0.85 -1.50 8.83
C GLY A 169 0.30 -1.32 7.43
N GLY A 170 0.83 -0.36 6.66
CA GLY A 170 0.39 -0.13 5.28
C GLY A 170 0.71 -1.29 4.36
N HIS A 171 1.90 -1.89 4.51
CA HIS A 171 2.35 -2.97 3.65
C HIS A 171 1.40 -4.18 3.67
N ALA A 172 1.13 -4.74 4.84
CA ALA A 172 0.35 -5.97 4.95
C ALA A 172 -1.15 -5.75 4.73
N THR A 173 -1.69 -4.57 5.03
CA THR A 173 -3.13 -4.29 4.83
C THR A 173 -3.52 -3.91 3.41
N HIS A 174 -2.55 -3.78 2.49
CA HIS A 174 -2.79 -3.42 1.09
C HIS A 174 -2.10 -4.39 0.12
N GLY A 175 -1.94 -5.66 0.53
CA GLY A 175 -1.29 -6.71 -0.23
C GLY A 175 0.02 -7.15 0.43
N GLY A 176 1.12 -6.45 0.17
CA GLY A 176 2.40 -6.78 0.77
C GLY A 176 3.18 -7.85 0.01
N TYR A 177 3.65 -7.47 -1.19
CA TYR A 177 4.46 -8.32 -2.05
C TYR A 177 5.94 -8.33 -1.63
N GLY A 178 6.54 -9.51 -1.72
CA GLY A 178 7.97 -9.76 -1.66
C GLY A 178 8.37 -10.89 -2.60
N TYR A 179 9.68 -11.17 -2.69
CA TYR A 179 10.15 -12.21 -3.61
C TYR A 179 9.69 -13.62 -3.25
N ASP A 180 9.25 -13.86 -2.01
CA ASP A 180 8.67 -15.14 -1.60
C ASP A 180 7.15 -15.21 -1.80
N SER A 181 6.52 -14.13 -2.19
CA SER A 181 5.06 -14.10 -2.29
C SER A 181 4.51 -15.10 -3.31
N ARG A 182 5.25 -15.41 -4.37
CA ARG A 182 4.86 -16.49 -5.30
C ARG A 182 4.85 -17.87 -4.66
N LEU A 183 5.61 -18.08 -3.59
CA LEU A 183 5.67 -19.34 -2.86
C LEU A 183 4.70 -19.37 -1.67
N TRP A 184 4.51 -18.23 -0.98
CA TRP A 184 3.84 -18.16 0.32
C TRP A 184 2.58 -17.28 0.34
N GLY A 185 2.20 -16.67 -0.77
CA GLY A 185 1.17 -15.65 -0.84
C GLY A 185 1.71 -14.26 -0.47
N LEU A 186 0.84 -13.27 -0.46
CA LEU A 186 1.14 -11.92 0.00
C LEU A 186 1.25 -11.88 1.54
N ALA A 187 1.85 -10.85 2.11
CA ALA A 187 1.82 -10.61 3.55
C ALA A 187 0.38 -10.60 4.10
N LEU A 188 -0.55 -10.03 3.33
CA LEU A 188 -1.98 -10.00 3.59
C LEU A 188 -2.58 -11.40 3.81
N ASP A 189 -2.14 -12.41 3.06
CA ASP A 189 -2.66 -13.77 3.12
C ASP A 189 -2.24 -14.49 4.41
N THR A 190 -1.20 -14.02 5.07
CA THR A 190 -0.73 -14.57 6.35
C THR A 190 -1.43 -13.98 7.57
N ILE A 191 -2.21 -12.91 7.41
CA ILE A 191 -2.97 -12.30 8.51
C ILE A 191 -4.10 -13.26 8.91
N VAL A 192 -4.17 -13.61 10.20
CA VAL A 192 -5.22 -14.46 10.78
C VAL A 192 -6.10 -13.71 11.78
N GLY A 193 -5.72 -12.50 12.17
CA GLY A 193 -6.50 -11.61 13.02
C GLY A 193 -5.89 -10.21 13.08
N LEU A 194 -6.72 -9.22 13.40
CA LEU A 194 -6.33 -7.82 13.58
C LEU A 194 -7.05 -7.22 14.78
N ASP A 195 -6.32 -6.47 15.61
CA ASP A 195 -6.91 -5.56 16.59
C ASP A 195 -6.98 -4.16 15.99
N VAL A 196 -8.15 -3.54 16.02
CA VAL A 196 -8.42 -2.26 15.35
C VAL A 196 -9.17 -1.28 16.25
N VAL A 197 -8.86 0.00 16.12
CA VAL A 197 -9.63 1.11 16.69
C VAL A 197 -10.49 1.73 15.60
N LEU A 198 -11.81 1.76 15.82
CA LEU A 198 -12.79 2.30 14.89
C LEU A 198 -13.00 3.81 15.04
N ALA A 199 -13.72 4.44 14.10
CA ALA A 199 -13.96 5.87 14.04
C ALA A 199 -14.68 6.46 15.28
N ASN A 200 -15.44 5.66 16.00
CA ASN A 200 -16.11 6.02 17.25
C ASN A 200 -15.23 5.78 18.50
N GLY A 201 -14.00 5.31 18.33
CA GLY A 201 -13.07 4.98 19.41
C GLY A 201 -13.29 3.61 20.03
N THR A 202 -14.17 2.75 19.53
CA THR A 202 -14.33 1.40 20.01
C THR A 202 -13.19 0.50 19.53
N PHE A 203 -12.86 -0.52 20.34
CA PHE A 203 -11.94 -1.59 19.96
C PHE A 203 -12.72 -2.72 19.30
N ALA A 204 -12.16 -3.29 18.26
CA ALA A 204 -12.66 -4.50 17.62
C ALA A 204 -11.49 -5.46 17.36
N HIS A 205 -11.77 -6.74 17.54
CA HIS A 205 -10.97 -7.80 16.95
C HIS A 205 -11.65 -8.26 15.67
N THR A 206 -10.89 -8.60 14.64
CA THR A 206 -11.45 -9.10 13.40
C THR A 206 -10.64 -10.29 12.90
N SER A 207 -11.33 -11.27 12.38
CA SER A 207 -10.80 -12.49 11.79
C SER A 207 -11.79 -13.00 10.74
N GLU A 208 -11.51 -14.11 10.11
CA GLU A 208 -12.44 -14.75 9.17
C GLU A 208 -13.84 -15.01 9.78
N THR A 209 -13.91 -15.30 11.07
CA THR A 209 -15.14 -15.64 11.78
C THR A 209 -15.69 -14.55 12.70
N GLU A 210 -14.90 -13.49 12.94
CA GLU A 210 -15.29 -12.37 13.80
C GLU A 210 -15.23 -11.06 13.03
N ASN A 211 -16.33 -10.31 12.96
CA ASN A 211 -16.48 -9.08 12.19
C ASN A 211 -16.08 -9.25 10.70
N PRO A 212 -16.68 -10.18 9.94
CA PRO A 212 -16.19 -10.62 8.63
C PRO A 212 -16.18 -9.51 7.56
N ASP A 213 -17.10 -8.55 7.61
CA ASP A 213 -17.06 -7.43 6.67
C ASP A 213 -15.91 -6.46 6.97
N LEU A 214 -15.64 -6.20 8.24
CA LEU A 214 -14.47 -5.42 8.66
C LEU A 214 -13.17 -6.19 8.32
N TRP A 215 -13.15 -7.51 8.52
CA TRP A 215 -12.07 -8.39 8.09
C TRP A 215 -11.75 -8.27 6.60
N TYR A 216 -12.80 -8.30 5.78
CA TYR A 216 -12.68 -8.09 4.33
C TYR A 216 -12.08 -6.72 4.01
N ALA A 217 -12.61 -5.65 4.59
CA ALA A 217 -12.21 -4.28 4.30
C ALA A 217 -10.77 -3.97 4.76
N LEU A 218 -10.37 -4.46 5.95
CA LEU A 218 -9.01 -4.22 6.48
C LEU A 218 -7.93 -5.00 5.73
N ARG A 219 -8.31 -5.99 4.94
CA ARG A 219 -7.41 -6.74 4.08
C ARG A 219 -7.50 -6.24 2.63
N GLY A 220 -7.07 -4.99 2.39
CA GLY A 220 -6.99 -4.32 1.09
C GLY A 220 -7.16 -2.79 1.16
N ALA A 221 -7.84 -2.26 2.22
CA ALA A 221 -8.17 -0.83 2.30
C ALA A 221 -8.19 -0.29 3.76
N ALA A 222 -7.36 -0.80 4.65
CA ALA A 222 -7.48 -0.58 6.09
C ALA A 222 -7.46 0.88 6.53
N ASP A 223 -6.68 1.72 5.89
CA ASP A 223 -6.51 3.15 6.20
C ASP A 223 -7.80 3.96 6.08
N ALA A 224 -8.81 3.43 5.38
CA ALA A 224 -10.12 4.01 5.27
C ALA A 224 -11.11 3.54 6.37
N PHE A 225 -10.82 2.49 7.14
CA PHE A 225 -11.79 1.85 8.03
C PHE A 225 -11.44 1.91 9.51
N GLY A 226 -10.16 1.99 9.84
CA GLY A 226 -9.72 2.00 11.22
C GLY A 226 -8.21 2.09 11.38
N ILE A 227 -7.75 2.14 12.62
CA ILE A 227 -6.34 2.08 12.97
C ILE A 227 -6.04 0.70 13.52
N VAL A 228 -5.38 -0.13 12.73
CA VAL A 228 -4.86 -1.41 13.19
C VAL A 228 -3.75 -1.16 14.21
N THR A 229 -3.87 -1.79 15.38
CA THR A 229 -2.87 -1.68 16.46
C THR A 229 -1.97 -2.91 16.52
N HIS A 230 -2.52 -4.10 16.26
CA HIS A 230 -1.78 -5.36 16.23
C HIS A 230 -2.22 -6.26 15.10
N PHE A 231 -1.25 -6.92 14.52
CA PHE A 231 -1.41 -7.99 13.55
C PHE A 231 -1.19 -9.33 14.21
N TYR A 232 -2.01 -10.30 13.91
CA TYR A 232 -1.80 -11.72 14.20
C TYR A 232 -1.54 -12.40 12.85
N MET A 233 -0.31 -12.88 12.65
CA MET A 233 0.14 -13.39 11.35
C MET A 233 0.66 -14.81 11.49
N GLN A 234 0.17 -15.73 10.66
CA GLN A 234 0.68 -17.09 10.60
C GLN A 234 2.08 -17.09 10.00
N THR A 235 3.07 -17.43 10.79
CA THR A 235 4.46 -17.49 10.32
C THR A 235 4.79 -18.85 9.71
N LEU A 236 5.78 -18.85 8.84
CA LEU A 236 6.35 -20.02 8.18
C LEU A 236 7.74 -20.35 8.78
N ALA A 237 8.20 -21.58 8.58
CA ALA A 237 9.59 -21.89 8.89
C ALA A 237 10.51 -21.20 7.89
N ALA A 238 11.49 -20.42 8.38
CA ALA A 238 12.48 -19.83 7.50
C ALA A 238 13.32 -20.93 6.84
N PRO A 239 13.59 -20.84 5.53
CA PRO A 239 14.45 -21.78 4.85
C PRO A 239 15.89 -21.65 5.37
N ALA A 240 16.59 -22.79 5.51
CA ALA A 240 17.99 -22.78 5.91
C ALA A 240 18.88 -22.10 4.86
N GLU A 241 18.56 -22.32 3.58
CA GLU A 241 19.25 -21.75 2.43
C GLU A 241 18.24 -21.30 1.37
N VAL A 242 18.61 -20.23 0.68
CA VAL A 242 17.88 -19.64 -0.45
C VAL A 242 18.85 -19.49 -1.62
N THR A 243 18.50 -19.97 -2.79
CA THR A 243 19.25 -19.67 -4.01
C THR A 243 18.92 -18.25 -4.47
N TYR A 244 19.83 -17.33 -4.18
CA TYR A 244 19.79 -15.94 -4.64
C TYR A 244 20.52 -15.81 -5.96
N PHE A 245 19.94 -15.07 -6.90
CA PHE A 245 20.58 -14.85 -8.19
C PHE A 245 20.36 -13.44 -8.74
N THR A 246 21.35 -12.97 -9.48
CA THR A 246 21.27 -11.74 -10.28
C THR A 246 21.93 -11.98 -11.64
N ALA A 247 21.46 -11.28 -12.65
CA ALA A 247 22.09 -11.22 -13.96
C ALA A 247 22.10 -9.78 -14.46
N ASN A 248 23.25 -9.34 -15.00
CA ASN A 248 23.34 -8.10 -15.74
C ASN A 248 23.04 -8.40 -17.21
N LEU A 249 22.07 -7.69 -17.77
CA LEU A 249 21.51 -7.88 -19.11
C LEU A 249 21.63 -6.60 -19.95
N SER A 250 22.56 -5.70 -19.61
CA SER A 250 22.70 -4.36 -20.22
C SER A 250 22.89 -4.43 -21.74
N SER A 251 23.60 -5.45 -22.25
CA SER A 251 23.79 -5.63 -23.71
C SER A 251 22.46 -5.91 -24.43
N THR A 252 21.51 -6.58 -23.78
CA THR A 252 20.17 -6.83 -24.34
C THR A 252 19.36 -5.54 -24.41
N LEU A 253 19.52 -4.61 -23.46
CA LEU A 253 18.86 -3.31 -23.42
C LEU A 253 19.35 -2.33 -24.48
N SER A 254 20.30 -2.73 -25.33
CA SER A 254 20.77 -1.90 -26.46
C SER A 254 19.75 -1.75 -27.60
N SER A 255 18.70 -2.57 -27.63
CA SER A 255 17.62 -2.51 -28.65
C SER A 255 16.29 -2.92 -28.04
N ALA A 256 15.24 -2.16 -28.36
CA ALA A 256 13.87 -2.44 -27.94
C ALA A 256 13.40 -3.82 -28.44
N GLU A 257 13.74 -4.19 -29.67
CA GLU A 257 13.36 -5.48 -30.27
C GLU A 257 14.05 -6.66 -29.56
N LYS A 258 15.34 -6.49 -29.21
CA LYS A 258 16.08 -7.54 -28.49
C LYS A 258 15.49 -7.79 -27.12
N VAL A 259 15.33 -6.73 -26.30
CA VAL A 259 14.81 -6.88 -24.94
C VAL A 259 13.36 -7.34 -24.94
N SER A 260 12.52 -6.89 -25.89
CA SER A 260 11.15 -7.35 -26.04
C SER A 260 11.08 -8.83 -26.37
N THR A 261 11.90 -9.31 -27.32
CA THR A 261 11.96 -10.73 -27.67
C THR A 261 12.40 -11.57 -26.47
N ALA A 262 13.38 -11.12 -25.70
CA ALA A 262 13.86 -11.83 -24.54
C ALA A 262 12.83 -11.83 -23.41
N PHE A 263 12.19 -10.70 -23.12
CA PHE A 263 11.12 -10.61 -22.14
C PHE A 263 9.94 -11.54 -22.45
N LEU A 264 9.52 -11.59 -23.71
CA LEU A 264 8.44 -12.50 -24.15
C LEU A 264 8.80 -13.99 -23.96
N LYS A 265 10.05 -14.36 -24.15
CA LYS A 265 10.53 -15.71 -23.83
C LYS A 265 10.47 -16.01 -22.34
N THR A 266 10.84 -15.03 -21.50
CA THR A 266 10.70 -15.16 -20.04
C THR A 266 9.23 -15.27 -19.65
N GLN A 267 8.35 -14.45 -20.21
CA GLN A 267 6.91 -14.55 -19.99
C GLN A 267 6.38 -15.93 -20.37
N ASP A 268 6.78 -16.44 -21.54
CA ASP A 268 6.43 -17.79 -22.00
C ASP A 268 6.94 -18.89 -21.06
N PHE A 269 8.16 -18.74 -20.55
CA PHE A 269 8.73 -19.67 -19.59
C PHE A 269 7.95 -19.68 -18.27
N VAL A 270 7.67 -18.51 -17.67
CA VAL A 270 6.96 -18.47 -16.38
C VAL A 270 5.53 -18.94 -16.48
N LEU A 271 4.87 -18.71 -17.60
CA LEU A 271 3.51 -19.22 -17.87
C LEU A 271 3.44 -20.75 -18.04
N LYS A 272 4.57 -21.42 -18.31
CA LYS A 272 4.64 -22.87 -18.57
C LYS A 272 5.36 -23.66 -17.48
N SER A 273 6.26 -23.03 -16.73
CA SER A 273 7.19 -23.74 -15.83
C SER A 273 6.54 -24.23 -14.54
N GLY A 274 5.51 -23.58 -14.04
CA GLY A 274 4.92 -23.85 -12.73
C GLY A 274 5.87 -23.62 -11.54
N LEU A 275 6.98 -22.90 -11.74
CA LEU A 275 8.00 -22.64 -10.72
C LEU A 275 7.73 -21.31 -10.00
N ALA A 276 7.72 -21.33 -8.67
CA ALA A 276 7.59 -20.12 -7.84
C ALA A 276 8.92 -19.36 -7.72
N ILE A 277 9.43 -18.85 -8.85
CA ILE A 277 10.71 -18.12 -8.93
C ILE A 277 10.44 -16.63 -9.16
N THR A 278 11.22 -15.78 -8.47
CA THR A 278 11.27 -14.34 -8.72
C THR A 278 12.75 -13.90 -8.80
N GLY A 279 13.24 -13.02 -7.92
CA GLY A 279 14.67 -12.70 -7.76
C GLY A 279 15.46 -13.73 -6.96
N MET A 280 14.77 -14.76 -6.43
CA MET A 280 15.33 -15.87 -5.68
C MET A 280 14.52 -17.15 -5.88
N CYS A 281 15.11 -18.27 -5.55
CA CYS A 281 14.44 -19.56 -5.54
C CYS A 281 14.59 -20.21 -4.16
N THR A 282 13.49 -20.23 -3.43
CA THR A 282 13.39 -20.86 -2.12
C THR A 282 13.18 -22.37 -2.32
N PHE A 283 13.89 -23.20 -1.56
CA PHE A 283 13.88 -24.67 -1.68
C PHE A 283 14.36 -25.23 -3.01
N CYS A 284 15.16 -24.49 -3.79
CA CYS A 284 15.77 -24.99 -5.00
C CYS A 284 17.12 -25.67 -4.72
N ASP A 285 17.38 -26.78 -5.40
CA ASP A 285 18.75 -27.29 -5.51
C ASP A 285 19.59 -26.33 -6.37
N LEU A 286 20.71 -25.84 -5.81
CA LEU A 286 21.55 -24.85 -6.46
C LEU A 286 22.09 -25.32 -7.82
N ALA A 287 22.51 -26.57 -7.93
CA ALA A 287 23.07 -27.09 -9.17
C ALA A 287 21.97 -27.22 -10.25
N HIS A 288 20.82 -27.75 -9.88
CA HIS A 288 19.66 -27.83 -10.79
C HIS A 288 19.21 -26.44 -11.23
N PHE A 289 19.10 -25.48 -10.28
CA PHE A 289 18.73 -24.11 -10.63
C PHE A 289 19.74 -23.49 -11.61
N ARG A 290 21.03 -23.57 -11.29
CA ARG A 290 22.10 -22.95 -12.10
C ARG A 290 22.21 -23.56 -13.51
N ASP A 291 22.08 -24.90 -13.61
CA ASP A 291 22.45 -25.62 -14.81
C ASP A 291 21.23 -25.95 -15.72
N VAL A 292 20.00 -25.89 -15.15
CA VAL A 292 18.75 -26.19 -15.89
C VAL A 292 17.80 -24.99 -15.89
N VAL A 293 17.40 -24.51 -14.71
CA VAL A 293 16.31 -23.53 -14.60
C VAL A 293 16.74 -22.14 -15.07
N PHE A 294 17.88 -21.64 -14.57
CA PHE A 294 18.37 -20.33 -14.91
C PHE A 294 18.63 -20.11 -16.42
N PRO A 295 19.24 -21.04 -17.16
CA PRO A 295 19.39 -20.91 -18.62
C PRO A 295 18.08 -20.76 -19.38
N GLU A 296 17.03 -21.46 -18.95
CA GLU A 296 15.69 -21.36 -19.55
C GLU A 296 15.03 -20.00 -19.20
N LEU A 297 15.12 -19.59 -17.93
CA LEU A 297 14.55 -18.32 -17.42
C LEU A 297 15.10 -17.12 -18.19
N VAL A 298 16.41 -17.11 -18.50
CA VAL A 298 17.08 -16.00 -19.19
C VAL A 298 17.28 -16.28 -20.68
N SER A 299 16.58 -17.26 -21.23
CA SER A 299 16.69 -17.62 -22.64
C SER A 299 16.33 -16.43 -23.56
N GLY A 300 17.31 -16.02 -24.37
CA GLY A 300 17.17 -14.87 -25.29
C GLY A 300 17.77 -13.56 -24.78
N PHE A 301 18.26 -13.52 -23.53
CA PHE A 301 19.06 -12.41 -23.05
C PHE A 301 20.56 -12.63 -23.30
N ASP A 302 21.25 -11.57 -23.68
CA ASP A 302 22.71 -11.50 -23.66
C ASP A 302 23.13 -11.25 -22.21
N ILE A 303 23.82 -12.20 -21.58
CA ILE A 303 24.21 -12.14 -20.17
C ILE A 303 25.62 -11.55 -20.08
N ASP A 304 25.75 -10.32 -19.58
CA ASP A 304 27.03 -9.65 -19.37
C ASP A 304 27.75 -10.19 -18.13
N SER A 305 27.02 -10.43 -17.06
CA SER A 305 27.51 -11.07 -15.85
C SER A 305 26.37 -11.68 -15.05
N ARG A 306 26.69 -12.65 -14.20
CA ARG A 306 25.71 -13.29 -13.30
C ARG A 306 26.32 -13.64 -11.96
N ASN A 307 25.49 -13.65 -10.93
CA ASN A 307 25.80 -14.24 -9.64
C ASN A 307 24.67 -15.21 -9.25
N ILE A 308 25.00 -16.44 -8.88
CA ILE A 308 24.06 -17.44 -8.39
C ILE A 308 24.71 -18.10 -7.18
N THR A 309 24.11 -17.93 -6.00
CA THR A 309 24.69 -18.38 -4.73
C THR A 309 23.62 -18.80 -3.74
N ASN A 310 23.95 -19.65 -2.79
CA ASN A 310 23.10 -19.90 -1.63
C ASN A 310 23.47 -18.93 -0.51
N LEU A 311 22.43 -18.38 0.10
CA LEU A 311 22.52 -17.52 1.29
C LEU A 311 21.58 -18.06 2.36
N SER A 312 21.84 -17.75 3.63
CA SER A 312 20.84 -17.93 4.68
C SER A 312 19.63 -17.03 4.45
N TRP A 313 18.49 -17.33 5.07
CA TRP A 313 17.29 -16.48 4.97
C TRP A 313 17.58 -15.01 5.30
N ILE A 314 18.20 -14.76 6.46
CA ILE A 314 18.50 -13.39 6.92
C ILE A 314 19.55 -12.71 6.03
N ASP A 315 20.58 -13.42 5.57
CA ASP A 315 21.58 -12.85 4.65
C ASP A 315 20.96 -12.50 3.30
N THR A 316 19.98 -13.29 2.83
CA THR A 316 19.22 -12.97 1.61
C THR A 316 18.44 -11.67 1.79
N LEU A 317 17.69 -11.52 2.88
CA LEU A 317 16.93 -10.30 3.17
C LEU A 317 17.87 -9.09 3.35
N ALA A 318 19.01 -9.26 4.02
CA ALA A 318 20.01 -8.20 4.17
C ALA A 318 20.62 -7.79 2.82
N THR A 319 20.86 -8.76 1.93
CA THR A 319 21.36 -8.51 0.57
C THR A 319 20.32 -7.73 -0.27
N LEU A 320 19.05 -8.07 -0.15
CA LEU A 320 17.95 -7.39 -0.85
C LEU A 320 17.68 -5.99 -0.32
N ALA A 321 17.88 -5.76 0.99
CA ALA A 321 17.70 -4.46 1.62
C ALA A 321 18.88 -3.51 1.41
N ALA A 322 20.05 -4.02 1.02
CA ALA A 322 21.27 -3.21 0.90
C ALA A 322 21.06 -1.98 -0.03
N PRO A 323 21.64 -0.81 0.31
CA PRO A 323 22.64 -0.60 1.37
C PRO A 323 22.07 -0.42 2.79
N ASP A 324 20.75 -0.43 2.96
CA ASP A 324 20.11 -0.20 4.25
C ASP A 324 20.23 -1.44 5.16
N PRO A 325 20.48 -1.27 6.47
CA PRO A 325 20.47 -2.40 7.40
C PRO A 325 19.02 -2.91 7.60
N LEU A 326 18.87 -4.19 7.97
CA LEU A 326 17.54 -4.72 8.32
C LEU A 326 16.95 -4.05 9.57
N ALA A 327 17.77 -3.77 10.59
CA ALA A 327 17.32 -3.08 11.79
C ALA A 327 17.06 -1.60 11.49
N GLN A 328 15.84 -1.15 11.70
CA GLN A 328 15.40 0.21 11.37
C GLN A 328 14.84 0.93 12.59
N PRO A 329 15.08 2.26 12.73
CA PRO A 329 14.46 3.04 13.79
C PRO A 329 12.95 3.15 13.56
N LEU A 330 12.14 3.05 14.62
CA LEU A 330 10.69 3.23 14.54
C LEU A 330 10.30 4.71 14.49
N LEU A 331 11.05 5.57 15.19
CA LEU A 331 10.95 7.03 15.13
C LEU A 331 12.18 7.63 14.46
N ASN A 332 12.03 8.84 13.93
CA ASN A 332 13.12 9.59 13.26
C ASN A 332 13.75 8.78 12.09
N TYR A 333 12.92 8.09 11.35
CA TYR A 333 13.34 7.48 10.09
C TYR A 333 13.63 8.59 9.09
N ASP A 334 14.85 8.61 8.56
CA ASP A 334 15.43 9.75 7.84
C ASP A 334 15.74 9.44 6.37
N LEU A 335 15.04 8.47 5.79
CA LEU A 335 15.10 8.23 4.36
C LEU A 335 13.95 8.99 3.67
N HIS A 336 14.32 9.88 2.76
CA HIS A 336 13.39 10.71 2.02
C HIS A 336 13.79 10.76 0.55
N ASP A 337 12.82 10.96 -0.34
CA ASP A 337 13.05 11.13 -1.77
C ASP A 337 12.01 12.09 -2.37
N THR A 338 12.32 12.65 -3.51
CA THR A 338 11.40 13.49 -4.28
C THR A 338 11.06 12.77 -5.57
N PHE A 339 9.88 12.14 -5.63
CA PHE A 339 9.55 11.19 -6.69
C PHE A 339 8.07 11.16 -7.06
N TYR A 340 7.81 10.54 -8.20
CA TYR A 340 6.48 10.13 -8.69
C TYR A 340 6.52 8.67 -9.12
N VAL A 341 5.45 7.94 -8.84
CA VAL A 341 5.31 6.53 -9.21
C VAL A 341 3.97 6.28 -9.84
N LYS A 342 3.97 5.48 -10.90
CA LYS A 342 2.77 4.88 -11.47
C LYS A 342 2.95 3.37 -11.60
N SER A 343 2.02 2.63 -11.04
CA SER A 343 2.00 1.17 -11.19
C SER A 343 1.10 0.74 -12.34
N LEU A 344 1.44 -0.40 -12.93
CA LEU A 344 0.60 -1.10 -13.91
C LEU A 344 0.55 -2.58 -13.54
N VAL A 345 -0.63 -3.12 -13.39
CA VAL A 345 -0.88 -4.54 -13.14
C VAL A 345 -1.44 -5.18 -14.40
N THR A 346 -0.83 -6.27 -14.83
CA THR A 346 -1.32 -7.11 -15.93
C THR A 346 -1.93 -8.38 -15.37
N LYS A 347 -2.82 -9.02 -16.11
CA LYS A 347 -3.58 -10.18 -15.64
C LYS A 347 -3.04 -11.51 -16.19
N ASN A 348 -3.21 -12.61 -15.45
CA ASN A 348 -2.78 -13.94 -15.84
C ASN A 348 -3.43 -14.41 -17.14
N ASP A 349 -4.73 -14.13 -17.33
CA ASP A 349 -5.50 -14.50 -18.52
C ASP A 349 -5.25 -13.57 -19.72
N ARG A 350 -4.55 -12.46 -19.51
CA ARG A 350 -4.24 -11.41 -20.50
C ARG A 350 -2.77 -10.98 -20.42
N PRO A 351 -1.82 -11.90 -20.66
CA PRO A 351 -0.41 -11.58 -20.66
C PRO A 351 -0.08 -10.49 -21.68
N LEU A 352 1.06 -9.84 -21.50
CA LEU A 352 1.48 -8.77 -22.42
C LEU A 352 1.68 -9.31 -23.84
N THR A 353 1.12 -8.58 -24.81
CA THR A 353 1.31 -8.87 -26.25
C THR A 353 2.70 -8.41 -26.72
N PRO A 354 3.20 -8.96 -27.85
CA PRO A 354 4.45 -8.49 -28.44
C PRO A 354 4.46 -6.99 -28.72
N GLU A 355 3.34 -6.43 -29.13
CA GLU A 355 3.16 -5.01 -29.43
C GLU A 355 3.28 -4.15 -28.16
N ALA A 356 2.64 -4.56 -27.05
CA ALA A 356 2.69 -3.86 -25.77
C ALA A 356 4.11 -3.90 -25.17
N VAL A 357 4.78 -5.05 -25.21
CA VAL A 357 6.16 -5.20 -24.74
C VAL A 357 7.12 -4.33 -25.57
N LEU A 358 6.98 -4.33 -26.90
CA LEU A 358 7.80 -3.51 -27.79
C LEU A 358 7.54 -2.02 -27.56
N ALA A 359 6.29 -1.62 -27.38
CA ALA A 359 5.94 -0.22 -27.12
C ALA A 359 6.58 0.27 -25.81
N PHE A 360 6.49 -0.51 -24.73
CA PHE A 360 7.11 -0.19 -23.45
C PHE A 360 8.64 0.00 -23.58
N PHE A 361 9.35 -0.99 -24.12
CA PHE A 361 10.80 -0.91 -24.22
C PHE A 361 11.27 0.15 -25.23
N SER A 362 10.53 0.40 -26.30
CA SER A 362 10.81 1.50 -27.22
C SER A 362 10.66 2.85 -26.53
N TYR A 363 9.61 3.01 -25.71
CA TYR A 363 9.37 4.24 -24.98
C TYR A 363 10.51 4.53 -23.99
N ILE A 364 10.84 3.60 -23.10
CA ILE A 364 11.87 3.80 -22.08
C ILE A 364 13.26 4.04 -22.71
N LEU A 365 13.62 3.34 -23.80
CA LEU A 365 14.90 3.53 -24.46
C LEU A 365 15.00 4.87 -25.19
N SER A 366 13.88 5.42 -25.67
CA SER A 366 13.86 6.71 -26.36
C SER A 366 13.81 7.93 -25.42
N HIS A 367 13.46 7.74 -24.15
CA HIS A 367 13.31 8.83 -23.17
C HIS A 367 14.41 8.86 -22.10
N GLN A 368 15.53 8.17 -22.33
CA GLN A 368 16.67 8.21 -21.41
C GLN A 368 17.30 9.61 -21.38
N SER A 369 17.37 10.21 -20.18
CA SER A 369 17.98 11.52 -19.98
C SER A 369 18.57 11.62 -18.57
N PRO A 370 19.82 12.11 -18.41
CA PRO A 370 20.39 12.34 -17.08
C PRO A 370 19.62 13.35 -16.22
N SER A 371 18.85 14.23 -16.84
CA SER A 371 18.03 15.23 -16.13
C SER A 371 16.65 14.70 -15.71
N ILE A 372 16.27 13.52 -16.18
CA ILE A 372 14.99 12.86 -15.86
C ILE A 372 15.33 11.41 -15.47
N PRO A 373 15.88 11.20 -14.28
CA PRO A 373 16.22 9.85 -13.82
C PRO A 373 14.97 9.06 -13.47
N TYR A 374 14.96 7.81 -13.89
CA TYR A 374 13.89 6.87 -13.58
C TYR A 374 14.40 5.42 -13.59
N PHE A 375 13.60 4.55 -13.00
CA PHE A 375 13.70 3.11 -13.20
C PHE A 375 12.30 2.49 -13.31
N SER A 376 12.26 1.29 -13.84
CA SER A 376 11.06 0.47 -13.81
C SER A 376 11.40 -0.91 -13.26
N THR A 377 10.69 -1.33 -12.22
CA THR A 377 10.76 -2.69 -11.69
C THR A 377 9.55 -3.47 -12.22
N ILE A 378 9.80 -4.63 -12.83
CA ILE A 378 8.74 -5.50 -13.34
C ILE A 378 8.72 -6.75 -12.46
N ASN A 379 7.77 -6.81 -11.54
CA ASN A 379 7.66 -7.91 -10.57
C ASN A 379 6.74 -9.00 -11.11
N LEU A 380 7.17 -10.24 -11.01
CA LEU A 380 6.35 -11.40 -11.35
C LEU A 380 5.51 -11.80 -10.12
N TYR A 381 4.19 -11.67 -10.23
CA TYR A 381 3.25 -12.06 -9.17
C TYR A 381 2.59 -13.41 -9.46
N GLY A 382 1.95 -13.52 -10.60
CA GLY A 382 1.14 -14.66 -10.99
C GLY A 382 1.89 -15.76 -11.71
N ALA A 383 1.25 -16.34 -12.71
CA ALA A 383 1.58 -17.53 -13.46
C ALA A 383 1.44 -18.84 -12.66
N PRO A 384 1.32 -20.00 -13.33
CA PRO A 384 1.15 -21.29 -12.67
C PRO A 384 2.21 -21.55 -11.59
N GLY A 385 1.76 -22.05 -10.44
CA GLY A 385 2.62 -22.31 -9.28
C GLY A 385 2.79 -21.11 -8.34
N SER A 386 2.15 -19.96 -8.61
CA SER A 386 2.09 -18.85 -7.68
C SER A 386 1.04 -19.08 -6.59
N ALA A 387 1.41 -18.89 -5.32
CA ALA A 387 0.48 -18.94 -4.21
C ALA A 387 -0.44 -17.68 -4.16
N ILE A 388 -0.05 -16.58 -4.81
CA ILE A 388 -0.88 -15.36 -4.92
C ILE A 388 -2.16 -15.67 -5.71
N ASP A 389 -2.03 -16.38 -6.84
CA ASP A 389 -3.14 -16.71 -7.74
C ASP A 389 -4.11 -17.78 -7.15
N SER A 390 -3.74 -18.40 -6.02
CA SER A 390 -4.59 -19.37 -5.31
C SER A 390 -5.54 -18.74 -4.29
N GLY A 391 -5.42 -17.43 -4.05
CA GLY A 391 -6.26 -16.69 -3.11
C GLY A 391 -7.70 -16.54 -3.61
N GLU A 392 -8.68 -16.70 -2.70
CA GLU A 392 -10.08 -16.40 -3.02
C GLU A 392 -10.28 -14.88 -3.04
N ILE A 393 -10.60 -14.32 -4.21
CA ILE A 393 -10.91 -12.88 -4.41
C ILE A 393 -12.01 -12.41 -3.45
N SER A 394 -12.88 -13.32 -3.00
CA SER A 394 -13.96 -13.01 -2.07
C SER A 394 -13.50 -12.78 -0.62
N SER A 395 -12.30 -13.22 -0.24
CA SER A 395 -11.82 -13.23 1.15
C SER A 395 -11.17 -11.91 1.60
N SER A 396 -10.80 -11.03 0.66
CA SER A 396 -10.16 -9.73 0.93
C SER A 396 -10.60 -8.69 -0.10
N SER A 397 -10.40 -7.42 0.22
CA SER A 397 -10.64 -6.32 -0.72
C SER A 397 -9.43 -5.99 -1.60
N HIS A 398 -8.35 -6.76 -1.52
CA HIS A 398 -7.24 -6.68 -2.46
C HIS A 398 -7.67 -7.24 -3.82
N ALA A 399 -7.69 -6.39 -4.85
CA ALA A 399 -8.34 -6.72 -6.12
C ALA A 399 -7.46 -7.52 -7.10
N ASP A 400 -6.13 -7.50 -6.92
CA ASP A 400 -5.17 -7.98 -7.91
C ASP A 400 -4.62 -9.39 -7.62
N MET A 401 -5.47 -10.30 -7.13
CA MET A 401 -5.08 -11.69 -6.86
C MET A 401 -4.75 -12.47 -8.15
N ASP A 402 -5.22 -12.00 -9.31
CA ASP A 402 -4.97 -12.54 -10.65
C ASP A 402 -3.84 -11.84 -11.42
N ALA A 403 -3.05 -11.01 -10.73
CA ALA A 403 -1.95 -10.27 -11.34
C ALA A 403 -0.88 -11.20 -11.90
N LEU A 404 -0.40 -10.95 -13.13
CA LEU A 404 0.78 -11.61 -13.70
C LEU A 404 2.05 -10.81 -13.45
N TRP A 405 2.10 -9.60 -14.00
CA TRP A 405 3.20 -8.66 -13.82
C TRP A 405 2.71 -7.39 -13.11
N VAL A 406 3.50 -6.90 -12.18
CA VAL A 406 3.29 -5.60 -11.54
C VAL A 406 4.48 -4.71 -11.81
N PHE A 407 4.23 -3.63 -12.55
CA PHE A 407 5.22 -2.61 -12.85
C PHE A 407 5.23 -1.56 -11.75
N GLN A 408 6.41 -1.15 -11.36
CA GLN A 408 6.68 0.05 -10.58
C GLN A 408 7.51 1.00 -11.44
N ASN A 409 6.86 1.92 -12.12
CA ASN A 409 7.52 2.97 -12.90
C ASN A 409 7.81 4.13 -11.95
N TYR A 410 9.07 4.41 -11.66
CA TYR A 410 9.53 5.33 -10.63
C TYR A 410 10.42 6.40 -11.23
N GLY A 411 10.01 7.66 -11.14
CA GLY A 411 10.80 8.82 -11.55
C GLY A 411 11.14 9.70 -10.35
N TYR A 412 12.33 10.25 -10.31
CA TYR A 412 12.82 11.03 -9.17
C TYR A 412 13.70 12.20 -9.61
N THR A 413 13.89 13.17 -8.71
CA THR A 413 14.80 14.29 -9.00
C THR A 413 16.26 13.83 -8.90
N PRO A 414 17.19 14.36 -9.73
CA PRO A 414 18.58 13.89 -9.78
C PRO A 414 19.35 13.94 -8.46
N ASN A 415 18.92 14.78 -7.52
CA ASN A 415 19.53 14.93 -6.20
C ASN A 415 18.63 14.44 -5.06
N HIS A 416 17.50 13.81 -5.37
CA HIS A 416 16.48 13.34 -4.43
C HIS A 416 15.82 14.45 -3.57
N LEU A 417 16.02 15.73 -3.93
CA LEU A 417 15.50 16.89 -3.21
C LEU A 417 14.48 17.67 -4.06
N PRO A 418 13.55 18.41 -3.47
CA PRO A 418 12.75 19.38 -4.21
C PRO A 418 13.69 20.43 -4.92
N LEU A 419 13.33 21.04 -6.07
CA LEU A 419 12.02 21.16 -6.67
C LEU A 419 11.72 20.02 -7.65
N TRP A 420 10.43 19.76 -7.84
CA TRP A 420 9.92 18.79 -8.81
C TRP A 420 10.01 19.33 -10.24
N ASP A 421 10.24 18.43 -11.19
CA ASP A 421 10.20 18.70 -12.63
C ASP A 421 9.07 17.86 -13.25
N ASP A 422 8.01 18.52 -13.71
CA ASP A 422 6.80 17.85 -14.25
C ASP A 422 7.10 16.93 -15.44
N ARG A 423 8.19 17.17 -16.17
CA ARG A 423 8.64 16.25 -17.23
C ARG A 423 8.93 14.83 -16.72
N ILE A 424 9.24 14.68 -15.43
CA ILE A 424 9.41 13.35 -14.82
C ILE A 424 8.06 12.64 -14.76
N THR A 425 6.99 13.36 -14.36
CA THR A 425 5.62 12.82 -14.40
C THR A 425 5.24 12.37 -15.81
N ASP A 426 5.44 13.23 -16.81
CA ASP A 426 5.13 12.94 -18.22
C ASP A 426 5.82 11.65 -18.71
N VAL A 427 7.10 11.46 -18.34
CA VAL A 427 7.85 10.25 -18.72
C VAL A 427 7.32 9.00 -18.03
N ILE A 428 7.00 9.08 -16.74
CA ILE A 428 6.47 7.92 -15.98
C ILE A 428 5.08 7.54 -16.47
N GLU A 429 4.21 8.51 -16.72
CA GLU A 429 2.89 8.25 -17.29
C GLU A 429 2.98 7.65 -18.68
N GLY A 430 3.86 8.19 -19.51
CA GLY A 430 4.08 7.68 -20.86
C GLY A 430 4.58 6.22 -20.90
N MET A 431 5.30 5.74 -19.87
CA MET A 431 5.66 4.32 -19.74
C MET A 431 4.41 3.43 -19.62
N THR A 432 3.47 3.83 -18.76
CA THR A 432 2.22 3.11 -18.56
C THR A 432 1.33 3.21 -19.81
N ASN A 433 1.17 4.41 -20.37
CA ASN A 433 0.34 4.67 -21.55
C ASN A 433 0.86 3.90 -22.76
N ALA A 434 2.18 3.75 -22.93
CA ALA A 434 2.73 2.95 -24.04
C ALA A 434 2.24 1.50 -24.04
N VAL A 435 2.05 0.90 -22.85
CA VAL A 435 1.50 -0.46 -22.73
C VAL A 435 -0.01 -0.46 -22.95
N VAL A 436 -0.73 0.45 -22.29
CA VAL A 436 -2.21 0.50 -22.32
C VAL A 436 -2.71 0.77 -23.73
N ASP A 437 -2.10 1.73 -24.44
CA ASP A 437 -2.47 2.09 -25.83
C ASP A 437 -2.18 0.96 -26.82
N ALA A 438 -1.10 0.22 -26.60
CA ALA A 438 -0.75 -0.91 -27.47
C ALA A 438 -1.59 -2.18 -27.21
N GLN A 439 -2.21 -2.29 -26.03
CA GLN A 439 -3.06 -3.43 -25.63
C GLN A 439 -4.34 -2.96 -24.92
N PRO A 440 -5.27 -2.26 -25.59
CA PRO A 440 -6.48 -1.72 -24.94
C PRO A 440 -7.38 -2.76 -24.27
N SER A 441 -7.27 -4.04 -24.67
CA SER A 441 -8.02 -5.17 -24.07
C SER A 441 -7.32 -5.79 -22.85
N GLY A 442 -6.24 -5.19 -22.35
CA GLY A 442 -5.39 -5.76 -21.30
C GLY A 442 -6.06 -5.89 -19.92
N ASN A 443 -7.14 -5.12 -19.68
CA ASN A 443 -7.83 -5.07 -18.38
C ASN A 443 -6.85 -4.71 -17.24
N PHE A 444 -6.11 -3.65 -17.44
CA PHE A 444 -5.08 -3.19 -16.52
C PHE A 444 -5.67 -2.59 -15.24
N SER A 445 -4.88 -2.60 -14.17
CA SER A 445 -5.17 -2.01 -12.87
C SER A 445 -3.88 -1.46 -12.25
N GLY A 446 -3.93 -0.98 -11.02
CA GLY A 446 -2.78 -0.51 -10.27
C GLY A 446 -2.63 -1.17 -8.91
N TYR A 447 -1.40 -1.28 -8.42
CA TYR A 447 -1.12 -1.79 -7.09
C TYR A 447 -1.22 -0.67 -6.05
N VAL A 448 -2.16 -0.79 -5.11
CA VAL A 448 -2.49 0.27 -4.15
C VAL A 448 -1.33 0.68 -3.23
N ASN A 449 -0.37 -0.20 -2.94
CA ASN A 449 0.85 0.17 -2.21
C ASN A 449 1.82 1.04 -3.04
N TYR A 450 1.65 1.10 -4.37
CA TYR A 450 2.35 2.02 -5.26
C TYR A 450 1.39 3.15 -5.68
N VAL A 451 0.77 3.76 -4.68
CA VAL A 451 -0.28 4.76 -4.87
C VAL A 451 0.18 5.93 -5.74
N ASP A 452 -0.60 6.23 -6.79
CA ASP A 452 -0.45 7.37 -7.66
C ASP A 452 -1.29 8.55 -7.13
N PRO A 453 -0.67 9.61 -6.61
CA PRO A 453 -1.39 10.74 -6.01
C PRO A 453 -2.13 11.61 -7.02
N ASP A 454 -1.80 11.49 -8.30
CA ASP A 454 -2.34 12.34 -9.37
C ASP A 454 -3.66 11.77 -9.93
N LEU A 455 -4.05 10.53 -9.54
CA LEU A 455 -5.38 9.98 -9.83
C LEU A 455 -6.47 10.68 -9.01
N GLY A 456 -7.56 11.08 -9.66
CA GLY A 456 -8.78 11.49 -8.97
C GLY A 456 -9.41 10.35 -8.16
N ALA A 457 -10.26 10.68 -7.18
CA ALA A 457 -10.85 9.66 -6.30
C ALA A 457 -11.67 8.60 -7.07
N GLU A 458 -12.39 8.99 -8.12
CA GLU A 458 -13.19 8.08 -8.95
C GLU A 458 -12.28 7.15 -9.77
N GLU A 459 -11.26 7.72 -10.40
CA GLU A 459 -10.28 6.96 -11.18
C GLU A 459 -9.47 6.00 -10.29
N ALA A 460 -9.05 6.46 -9.11
CA ALA A 460 -8.36 5.62 -8.11
C ALA A 460 -9.25 4.46 -7.63
N ALA A 461 -10.56 4.71 -7.42
CA ALA A 461 -11.51 3.67 -7.04
C ALA A 461 -11.61 2.56 -8.10
N GLU A 462 -11.69 2.94 -9.38
CA GLU A 462 -11.70 2.00 -10.49
C GLU A 462 -10.36 1.30 -10.65
N TRP A 463 -9.25 2.06 -10.60
CA TRP A 463 -7.89 1.57 -10.84
C TRP A 463 -7.40 0.57 -9.80
N TYR A 464 -7.74 0.79 -8.50
CA TYR A 464 -7.25 -0.05 -7.40
C TYR A 464 -8.23 -1.12 -6.95
N TYR A 465 -9.54 -0.91 -7.11
CA TYR A 465 -10.55 -1.82 -6.54
C TYR A 465 -11.50 -2.39 -7.59
N GLY A 466 -11.75 -1.67 -8.69
CA GLY A 466 -12.84 -1.97 -9.60
C GLY A 466 -14.22 -1.79 -8.94
N ASN A 467 -15.26 -1.70 -9.75
CA ASN A 467 -16.59 -1.29 -9.29
C ASN A 467 -17.19 -2.22 -8.21
N GLY A 468 -17.11 -3.54 -8.39
CA GLY A 468 -17.74 -4.48 -7.45
C GLY A 468 -17.10 -4.50 -6.07
N THR A 469 -15.78 -4.42 -5.98
CA THR A 469 -15.03 -4.34 -4.71
C THR A 469 -15.26 -3.00 -4.05
N TYR A 470 -15.21 -1.90 -4.82
CA TYR A 470 -15.44 -0.56 -4.29
C TYR A 470 -16.84 -0.38 -3.69
N ASP A 471 -17.89 -0.86 -4.37
CA ASP A 471 -19.27 -0.79 -3.87
C ASP A 471 -19.44 -1.52 -2.55
N ARG A 472 -18.85 -2.71 -2.40
CA ARG A 472 -18.86 -3.45 -1.13
C ARG A 472 -18.13 -2.68 -0.03
N LEU A 473 -16.95 -2.15 -0.32
CA LEU A 473 -16.17 -1.33 0.62
C LEU A 473 -16.95 -0.08 1.04
N LEU A 474 -17.63 0.60 0.12
CA LEU A 474 -18.46 1.77 0.41
C LEU A 474 -19.63 1.43 1.34
N GLY A 475 -20.28 0.27 1.13
CA GLY A 475 -21.31 -0.24 2.04
C GLY A 475 -20.76 -0.39 3.47
N ILE A 476 -19.63 -1.08 3.64
CA ILE A 476 -19.00 -1.28 4.95
C ILE A 476 -18.57 0.07 5.56
N LYS A 477 -17.97 0.96 4.77
CA LYS A 477 -17.55 2.30 5.22
C LYS A 477 -18.68 3.10 5.82
N THR A 478 -19.85 3.11 5.17
CA THR A 478 -21.03 3.86 5.65
C THR A 478 -21.58 3.32 6.96
N GLU A 479 -21.30 2.08 7.32
CA GLU A 479 -21.70 1.49 8.60
C GLU A 479 -20.68 1.79 9.72
N VAL A 480 -19.39 1.62 9.45
CA VAL A 480 -18.34 1.67 10.50
C VAL A 480 -17.74 3.06 10.69
N ASP A 481 -17.80 3.93 9.67
CA ASP A 481 -17.26 5.30 9.71
C ASP A 481 -18.15 6.31 8.97
N ARG A 482 -19.38 6.50 9.44
CA ARG A 482 -20.36 7.44 8.87
C ARG A 482 -19.89 8.89 8.81
N GLY A 483 -18.93 9.26 9.65
CA GLY A 483 -18.34 10.60 9.72
C GLY A 483 -17.19 10.79 8.75
N PHE A 484 -16.77 9.72 8.05
CA PHE A 484 -15.57 9.72 7.22
C PHE A 484 -14.38 10.31 7.99
N VAL A 485 -14.19 9.86 9.22
CA VAL A 485 -13.10 10.28 10.11
C VAL A 485 -11.76 9.88 9.54
N PHE A 486 -11.64 8.61 9.07
CA PHE A 486 -10.48 8.11 8.35
C PHE A 486 -10.58 8.53 6.88
N TRP A 487 -9.67 9.42 6.47
CA TRP A 487 -9.78 10.08 5.18
C TRP A 487 -8.40 10.40 4.57
N ASN A 488 -8.30 10.20 3.28
CA ASN A 488 -7.29 10.75 2.39
C ASN A 488 -7.93 11.06 1.02
N PRO A 489 -7.24 11.70 0.07
CA PRO A 489 -7.82 12.09 -1.22
C PRO A 489 -8.44 10.95 -2.02
N GLN A 490 -7.97 9.72 -1.85
CA GLN A 490 -8.43 8.51 -2.56
C GLN A 490 -9.13 7.50 -1.62
N ALA A 491 -9.46 7.89 -0.38
CA ALA A 491 -10.13 7.02 0.57
C ALA A 491 -11.50 6.57 0.07
N ILE A 492 -11.88 5.35 0.46
CA ILE A 492 -13.22 4.82 0.19
C ILE A 492 -14.31 5.80 0.66
N GLY A 493 -15.24 6.11 -0.21
CA GLY A 493 -16.35 7.06 0.05
C GLY A 493 -16.04 8.51 -0.33
N ASN A 494 -14.87 8.80 -0.90
CA ASN A 494 -14.55 10.13 -1.39
C ASN A 494 -15.07 10.42 -2.83
N VAL A 495 -15.53 9.41 -3.54
CA VAL A 495 -16.11 9.53 -4.88
C VAL A 495 -17.44 10.30 -4.81
N GLY A 496 -17.56 11.38 -5.60
CA GLY A 496 -18.75 12.23 -5.64
C GLY A 496 -18.88 13.26 -4.51
N VAL A 497 -18.00 13.26 -3.55
CA VAL A 497 -17.86 14.36 -2.59
C VAL A 497 -16.92 15.39 -3.20
N LEU A 498 -17.48 16.44 -3.82
CA LEU A 498 -16.67 17.57 -4.27
C LEU A 498 -15.79 18.05 -3.11
N PRO A 499 -14.48 18.29 -3.34
CA PRO A 499 -13.61 18.83 -2.30
C PRO A 499 -14.23 20.16 -1.83
N VAL A 500 -14.55 20.24 -0.55
CA VAL A 500 -14.98 21.50 0.07
C VAL A 500 -13.80 22.45 -0.04
N GLY A 501 -13.85 23.33 -1.06
CA GLY A 501 -13.05 24.53 -1.22
C GLY A 501 -11.56 24.36 -0.93
N VAL A 502 -10.78 23.92 -1.90
CA VAL A 502 -9.41 24.42 -2.05
C VAL A 502 -9.60 25.83 -2.60
N GLY A 503 -9.68 26.82 -1.71
CA GLY A 503 -9.59 28.23 -2.10
C GLY A 503 -8.26 28.42 -2.80
N GLU A 504 -8.33 28.88 -4.04
CA GLU A 504 -7.24 29.55 -4.71
C GLU A 504 -6.72 30.67 -3.78
N GLU A 505 -5.48 30.57 -3.33
CA GLU A 505 -4.55 31.68 -3.15
C GLU A 505 -3.13 31.11 -3.00
#